data_427c0262051f66627c7285e011e9ecaf
#
_entry.id   427c0262051f66627c7285e011e9ecaf
#
_cell.length_a   1.000
_cell.length_b   1.000
_cell.length_c   1.000
_cell.angle_alpha   90.00
_cell.angle_beta   90.00
_cell.angle_gamma   90.00
#
_symmetry.space_group_name_H-M   'P 1'
#
loop_
_entity.id
_entity.type
_entity.pdbx_description
1 polymer ?
#
loop_
_entity_poly.entity_id
_entity_poly.type
_entity_poly.pdbx_seq_one_letter_code
_entity_poly.pdbx_strand_id
1 'polypeptide(L)'
;IILIRPAVEAGEKLGFLPGDLSQKVDPYLRPLYDALYEMLGIEKTEKLLSKGVVEIAPLAYMRGRTLNNSFIIVDESQNTTKEQMKMVLTRMGFGSQLVINGDLTQIDLPKQIESGLSHAIHVLKDTDGVGFTYFSSEDVVRHPLVKKIIDAYRYSEEKEDS
;
A
#
# COMPACT_ATOMS: atom_id res chain seq x y z
N ILE A 1 -12.47 -4.44 9.09
CA ILE A 1 -11.54 -3.64 8.27
C ILE A 1 -10.34 -4.51 7.97
N ILE A 2 -9.91 -4.55 6.70
CA ILE A 2 -8.74 -5.33 6.29
C ILE A 2 -7.76 -4.36 5.64
N LEU A 3 -6.58 -4.23 6.26
CA LEU A 3 -5.48 -3.39 5.78
C LEU A 3 -4.42 -4.30 5.15
N ILE A 4 -4.12 -4.04 3.88
CA ILE A 4 -3.26 -4.88 3.06
C ILE A 4 -2.11 -4.03 2.51
N ARG A 5 -0.91 -4.59 2.53
CA ARG A 5 0.26 -3.96 1.92
C ARG A 5 1.10 -4.99 1.18
N PRO A 6 1.60 -4.71 -0.03
CA PRO A 6 2.57 -5.57 -0.67
C PRO A 6 3.89 -5.53 0.12
N ALA A 7 4.51 -6.69 0.31
CA ALA A 7 5.87 -6.77 0.79
C ALA A 7 6.80 -6.60 -0.42
N VAL A 8 7.46 -5.44 -0.52
CA VAL A 8 8.38 -5.12 -1.61
C VAL A 8 9.80 -5.14 -1.09
N GLU A 9 10.67 -5.85 -1.76
CA GLU A 9 12.11 -5.86 -1.48
C GLU A 9 12.77 -4.59 -2.03
N ALA A 10 12.58 -3.46 -1.37
CA ALA A 10 13.27 -2.22 -1.71
C ALA A 10 14.72 -2.29 -1.19
N GLY A 11 15.63 -2.78 -2.01
CA GLY A 11 17.07 -2.80 -1.72
C GLY A 11 17.54 -3.91 -0.77
N GLU A 12 16.71 -4.40 0.12
CA GLU A 12 17.00 -5.53 1.01
C GLU A 12 16.11 -6.72 0.64
N LYS A 13 16.71 -7.83 0.26
CA LYS A 13 15.97 -9.05 -0.03
C LYS A 13 15.45 -9.66 1.27
N LEU A 14 14.14 -9.99 1.34
CA LEU A 14 13.51 -10.66 2.49
C LEU A 14 14.31 -11.88 2.99
N GLY A 15 14.99 -12.58 2.09
CA GLY A 15 15.85 -13.72 2.43
C GLY A 15 17.04 -13.39 3.33
N PHE A 16 17.51 -12.15 3.36
CA PHE A 16 18.64 -11.71 4.18
C PHE A 16 18.25 -11.13 5.54
N LEU A 17 16.96 -10.88 5.77
CA LEU A 17 16.49 -10.43 7.08
C LEU A 17 16.50 -11.61 8.07
N PRO A 18 16.94 -11.39 9.33
CA PRO A 18 16.88 -12.43 10.37
C PRO A 18 15.44 -12.71 10.77
N GLY A 19 15.16 -13.95 11.15
CA GLY A 19 13.86 -14.36 11.67
C GLY A 19 13.04 -15.24 10.74
N ASP A 20 11.86 -15.62 11.20
CA ASP A 20 10.87 -16.35 10.41
C ASP A 20 10.16 -15.42 9.38
N LEU A 21 9.31 -15.98 8.54
CA LEU A 21 8.62 -15.23 7.48
C LEU A 21 7.73 -14.11 8.07
N SER A 22 7.09 -14.33 9.21
CA SER A 22 6.26 -13.34 9.89
C SER A 22 7.10 -12.15 10.35
N GLN A 23 8.23 -12.41 11.00
CA GLN A 23 9.17 -11.37 11.45
C GLN A 23 9.79 -10.58 10.30
N LYS A 24 10.02 -11.22 9.14
CA LYS A 24 10.55 -10.56 7.94
C LYS A 24 9.53 -9.64 7.26
N VAL A 25 8.25 -9.96 7.35
CA VAL A 25 7.17 -9.16 6.75
C VAL A 25 6.74 -8.01 7.67
N ASP A 26 6.93 -8.13 9.00
CA ASP A 26 6.53 -7.13 9.98
C ASP A 26 7.00 -5.69 9.68
N PRO A 27 8.24 -5.43 9.24
CA PRO A 27 8.69 -4.09 8.88
C PRO A 27 7.83 -3.40 7.79
N TYR A 28 7.31 -4.16 6.84
CA TYR A 28 6.46 -3.64 5.76
C TYR A 28 5.05 -3.28 6.24
N LEU A 29 4.58 -3.93 7.29
CA LEU A 29 3.28 -3.69 7.89
C LEU A 29 3.31 -2.64 9.01
N ARG A 30 4.50 -2.34 9.54
CA ARG A 30 4.67 -1.42 10.66
C ARG A 30 4.00 -0.06 10.45
N PRO A 31 4.08 0.59 9.28
CA PRO A 31 3.40 1.87 9.06
C PRO A 31 1.89 1.81 9.24
N LEU A 32 1.26 0.67 8.97
CA LEU A 32 -0.18 0.47 9.19
C LEU A 32 -0.52 0.40 10.68
N TYR A 33 0.31 -0.25 11.49
CA TYR A 33 0.18 -0.26 12.95
C TYR A 33 0.36 1.15 13.52
N ASP A 34 1.40 1.85 13.09
CA ASP A 34 1.69 3.21 13.56
C ASP A 34 0.52 4.16 13.27
N ALA A 35 -0.07 4.09 12.08
CA ALA A 35 -1.25 4.87 11.72
C ALA A 35 -2.46 4.52 12.60
N LEU A 36 -2.71 3.26 12.87
CA LEU A 36 -3.80 2.85 13.76
C LEU A 36 -3.57 3.32 15.20
N TYR A 37 -2.35 3.20 15.71
CA TYR A 37 -1.99 3.67 17.05
C TYR A 37 -2.15 5.19 17.19
N GLU A 38 -1.78 5.94 16.15
CA GLU A 38 -1.96 7.39 16.14
C GLU A 38 -3.44 7.78 16.12
N MET A 39 -4.26 7.13 15.28
CA MET A 39 -5.68 7.48 15.12
C MET A 39 -6.56 6.97 16.27
N LEU A 40 -6.30 5.81 16.82
CA LEU A 40 -7.20 5.11 17.75
C LEU A 40 -6.63 4.95 19.16
N GLY A 41 -5.32 5.11 19.33
CA GLY A 41 -4.58 4.76 20.52
C GLY A 41 -4.27 3.25 20.60
N ILE A 42 -3.26 2.92 21.39
CA ILE A 42 -2.71 1.54 21.48
C ILE A 42 -3.77 0.56 21.99
N GLU A 43 -4.40 0.86 23.13
CA GLU A 43 -5.35 -0.05 23.78
C GLU A 43 -6.53 -0.43 22.88
N LYS A 44 -7.12 0.57 22.18
CA LYS A 44 -8.26 0.35 21.29
C LYS A 44 -7.84 -0.45 20.05
N THR A 45 -6.66 -0.14 19.49
CA THR A 45 -6.11 -0.85 18.33
C THR A 45 -5.90 -2.33 18.67
N GLU A 46 -5.20 -2.64 19.77
CA GLU A 46 -4.97 -4.02 20.21
C GLU A 46 -6.28 -4.79 20.42
N LYS A 47 -7.27 -4.14 21.02
CA LYS A 47 -8.60 -4.74 21.21
C LYS A 47 -9.32 -5.04 19.89
N LEU A 48 -9.19 -4.18 18.88
CA LEU A 48 -9.81 -4.40 17.57
C LEU A 48 -9.09 -5.51 16.77
N LEU A 49 -7.77 -5.56 16.85
CA LEU A 49 -6.94 -6.61 16.26
C LEU A 49 -7.25 -7.97 16.90
N SER A 50 -7.24 -8.05 18.23
CA SER A 50 -7.50 -9.31 18.96
C SER A 50 -8.90 -9.88 18.72
N LYS A 51 -9.88 -9.02 18.41
CA LYS A 51 -11.25 -9.41 18.06
C LYS A 51 -11.45 -9.71 16.57
N GLY A 52 -10.42 -9.55 15.73
CA GLY A 52 -10.53 -9.70 14.30
C GLY A 52 -11.44 -8.65 13.61
N VAL A 53 -11.73 -7.53 14.30
CA VAL A 53 -12.47 -6.41 13.71
C VAL A 53 -11.58 -5.62 12.74
N VAL A 54 -10.28 -5.53 13.07
CA VAL A 54 -9.22 -5.05 12.18
C VAL A 54 -8.25 -6.19 11.92
N GLU A 55 -7.90 -6.39 10.69
CA GLU A 55 -6.85 -7.31 10.24
C GLU A 55 -5.80 -6.53 9.48
N ILE A 56 -4.52 -6.79 9.74
CA ILE A 56 -3.39 -6.26 8.97
C ILE A 56 -2.66 -7.45 8.39
N ALA A 57 -2.50 -7.49 7.08
CA ALA A 57 -1.89 -8.63 6.42
C ALA A 57 -1.09 -8.24 5.17
N PRO A 58 -0.02 -8.97 4.84
CA PRO A 58 0.64 -8.84 3.57
C PRO A 58 -0.28 -9.29 2.43
N LEU A 59 -0.13 -8.66 1.27
CA LEU A 59 -0.98 -8.91 0.09
C LEU A 59 -1.00 -10.40 -0.31
N ALA A 60 0.12 -11.09 -0.18
CA ALA A 60 0.23 -12.51 -0.53
C ALA A 60 -0.74 -13.41 0.27
N TYR A 61 -1.13 -13.00 1.48
CA TYR A 61 -2.06 -13.76 2.34
C TYR A 61 -3.53 -13.65 1.90
N MET A 62 -3.82 -12.83 0.91
CA MET A 62 -5.16 -12.68 0.35
C MET A 62 -5.51 -13.77 -0.66
N ARG A 63 -4.52 -14.51 -1.16
CA ARG A 63 -4.74 -15.54 -2.17
C ARG A 63 -5.71 -16.61 -1.66
N GLY A 64 -6.72 -16.93 -2.49
CA GLY A 64 -7.73 -17.95 -2.17
C GLY A 64 -8.82 -17.52 -1.19
N ARG A 65 -8.77 -16.31 -0.68
CA ARG A 65 -9.81 -15.75 0.21
C ARG A 65 -10.93 -15.10 -0.57
N THR A 66 -12.10 -15.03 0.04
CA THR A 66 -13.21 -14.16 -0.36
C THR A 66 -13.56 -13.26 0.83
N LEU A 67 -13.45 -11.96 0.64
CA LEU A 67 -13.58 -10.97 1.70
C LEU A 67 -14.99 -10.37 1.64
N ASN A 68 -15.92 -10.95 2.39
CA ASN A 68 -17.32 -10.50 2.48
C ASN A 68 -17.50 -9.49 3.63
N ASN A 69 -18.45 -8.59 3.48
CA ASN A 69 -18.84 -7.62 4.52
C ASN A 69 -17.65 -6.86 5.12
N SER A 70 -16.71 -6.47 4.28
CA SER A 70 -15.42 -5.91 4.68
C SER A 70 -15.17 -4.56 4.03
N PHE A 71 -14.53 -3.66 4.78
CA PHE A 71 -13.90 -2.48 4.24
C PHE A 71 -12.40 -2.80 4.08
N ILE A 72 -11.94 -2.84 2.84
CA ILE A 72 -10.63 -3.32 2.46
C ILE A 72 -9.80 -2.15 1.96
N ILE A 73 -8.61 -1.95 2.50
CA ILE A 73 -7.67 -0.93 2.04
C ILE A 73 -6.38 -1.61 1.62
N VAL A 74 -5.94 -1.36 0.39
CA VAL A 74 -4.63 -1.79 -0.11
C VAL A 74 -3.74 -0.57 -0.25
N ASP A 75 -2.70 -0.52 0.59
CA ASP A 75 -1.74 0.57 0.65
C ASP A 75 -0.47 0.26 -0.17
N GLU A 76 0.23 1.29 -0.65
CA GLU A 76 1.46 1.17 -1.48
C GLU A 76 1.27 0.26 -2.71
N SER A 77 0.10 0.30 -3.30
CA SER A 77 -0.30 -0.63 -4.36
C SER A 77 0.44 -0.42 -5.70
N GLN A 78 1.15 0.70 -5.88
CA GLN A 78 2.06 0.90 -7.02
C GLN A 78 3.17 -0.16 -7.07
N ASN A 79 3.46 -0.79 -5.93
CA ASN A 79 4.48 -1.83 -5.79
C ASN A 79 3.94 -3.25 -5.97
N THR A 80 2.76 -3.40 -6.55
CA THR A 80 2.23 -4.70 -6.98
C THR A 80 2.58 -5.01 -8.43
N THR A 81 2.73 -6.28 -8.77
CA THR A 81 2.69 -6.72 -10.17
C THR A 81 1.25 -6.74 -10.68
N LYS A 82 1.06 -6.88 -12.01
CA LYS A 82 -0.28 -7.01 -12.62
C LYS A 82 -1.05 -8.20 -12.04
N GLU A 83 -0.38 -9.33 -11.85
CA GLU A 83 -0.96 -10.56 -11.29
C GLU A 83 -1.38 -10.36 -9.83
N GLN A 84 -0.54 -9.69 -9.03
CA GLN A 84 -0.85 -9.38 -7.64
C GLN A 84 -2.03 -8.41 -7.53
N MET A 85 -2.06 -7.38 -8.36
CA MET A 85 -3.19 -6.43 -8.39
C MET A 85 -4.48 -7.14 -8.78
N LYS A 86 -4.48 -7.91 -9.86
CA LYS A 86 -5.64 -8.69 -10.29
C LYS A 86 -6.08 -9.66 -9.19
N MET A 87 -5.12 -10.32 -8.54
CA MET A 87 -5.40 -11.26 -7.45
C MET A 87 -6.13 -10.57 -6.31
N VAL A 88 -5.68 -9.40 -5.82
CA VAL A 88 -6.31 -8.73 -4.69
C VAL A 88 -7.65 -8.09 -5.06
N LEU A 89 -7.79 -7.50 -6.23
CA LEU A 89 -9.04 -6.93 -6.72
C LEU A 89 -10.17 -7.98 -6.77
N THR A 90 -9.84 -9.21 -7.12
CA THR A 90 -10.79 -10.32 -7.20
C THR A 90 -11.07 -11.02 -5.86
N ARG A 91 -10.57 -10.48 -4.74
CA ARG A 91 -10.91 -10.98 -3.38
C ARG A 91 -12.16 -10.34 -2.81
N MET A 92 -12.59 -9.22 -3.36
CA MET A 92 -13.77 -8.52 -2.89
C MET A 92 -15.00 -9.42 -3.02
N GLY A 93 -15.67 -9.64 -1.89
CA GLY A 93 -16.91 -10.39 -1.80
C GLY A 93 -18.13 -9.50 -1.62
N PHE A 94 -19.28 -10.10 -1.41
CA PHE A 94 -20.55 -9.39 -1.21
C PHE A 94 -20.52 -8.48 0.05
N GLY A 95 -21.13 -7.31 -0.07
CA GLY A 95 -21.21 -6.33 1.03
C GLY A 95 -19.88 -5.67 1.37
N SER A 96 -18.87 -5.79 0.50
CA SER A 96 -17.56 -5.21 0.72
C SER A 96 -17.29 -3.98 -0.15
N GLN A 97 -16.42 -3.13 0.36
CA GLN A 97 -15.86 -1.99 -0.35
C GLN A 97 -14.34 -2.11 -0.37
N LEU A 98 -13.73 -1.82 -1.51
CA LEU A 98 -12.29 -1.92 -1.72
C LEU A 98 -11.74 -0.54 -2.10
N VAL A 99 -10.74 -0.09 -1.36
CA VAL A 99 -9.98 1.12 -1.62
C VAL A 99 -8.55 0.73 -1.97
N ILE A 100 -8.09 1.14 -3.13
CA ILE A 100 -6.71 0.94 -3.58
C ILE A 100 -6.03 2.29 -3.59
N ASN A 101 -4.96 2.44 -2.84
CA ASN A 101 -4.16 3.66 -2.87
C ASN A 101 -2.70 3.36 -3.24
N GLY A 102 -2.03 4.37 -3.78
CA GLY A 102 -0.62 4.30 -4.11
C GLY A 102 -0.13 5.55 -4.80
N ASP A 103 1.17 5.67 -4.89
CA ASP A 103 1.86 6.78 -5.54
C ASP A 103 2.69 6.27 -6.73
N LEU A 104 2.26 6.59 -7.96
CA LEU A 104 2.94 6.14 -9.18
C LEU A 104 4.33 6.76 -9.37
N THR A 105 4.70 7.78 -8.58
CA THR A 105 6.05 8.35 -8.57
C THR A 105 7.02 7.57 -7.68
N GLN A 106 6.51 6.67 -6.82
CA GLN A 106 7.27 5.90 -5.84
C GLN A 106 7.23 4.40 -6.13
N ILE A 107 7.50 4.01 -7.38
CA ILE A 107 7.52 2.60 -7.79
C ILE A 107 8.90 2.02 -7.50
N ASP A 108 8.96 1.05 -6.57
CA ASP A 108 10.17 0.33 -6.16
C ASP A 108 10.35 -1.03 -6.85
N LEU A 109 9.50 -1.33 -7.84
CA LEU A 109 9.61 -2.55 -8.64
C LEU A 109 10.83 -2.50 -9.58
N PRO A 110 11.40 -3.64 -9.95
CA PRO A 110 12.40 -3.71 -11.02
C PRO A 110 11.89 -3.04 -12.30
N LYS A 111 12.75 -2.30 -13.01
CA LYS A 111 12.39 -1.49 -14.20
C LYS A 111 11.65 -2.27 -15.30
N GLN A 112 11.82 -3.60 -15.36
CA GLN A 112 11.17 -4.46 -16.35
C GLN A 112 9.74 -4.85 -15.96
N ILE A 113 9.33 -4.58 -14.71
CA ILE A 113 8.02 -4.97 -14.19
C ILE A 113 7.12 -3.73 -14.16
N GLU A 114 6.04 -3.80 -14.92
CA GLU A 114 5.02 -2.75 -14.89
C GLU A 114 4.23 -2.80 -13.58
N SER A 115 3.99 -1.63 -12.99
CA SER A 115 3.16 -1.49 -11.81
C SER A 115 1.74 -1.99 -12.05
N GLY A 116 1.27 -2.86 -11.17
CA GLY A 116 -0.09 -3.38 -11.19
C GLY A 116 -1.13 -2.27 -11.00
N LEU A 117 -0.83 -1.23 -10.21
CA LEU A 117 -1.71 -0.06 -10.06
C LEU A 117 -1.84 0.69 -11.38
N SER A 118 -0.72 1.01 -12.04
CA SER A 118 -0.73 1.70 -13.34
C SER A 118 -1.55 0.93 -14.37
N HIS A 119 -1.34 -0.38 -14.45
CA HIS A 119 -2.10 -1.24 -15.34
C HIS A 119 -3.59 -1.29 -14.98
N ALA A 120 -3.95 -1.40 -13.69
CA ALA A 120 -5.34 -1.44 -13.24
C ALA A 120 -6.09 -0.15 -13.57
N ILE A 121 -5.47 1.02 -13.42
CA ILE A 121 -6.05 2.31 -13.81
C ILE A 121 -6.42 2.30 -15.29
N HIS A 122 -5.52 1.81 -16.14
CA HIS A 122 -5.78 1.73 -17.58
C HIS A 122 -6.91 0.76 -17.93
N VAL A 123 -6.92 -0.42 -17.34
CA VAL A 123 -7.88 -1.49 -17.65
C VAL A 123 -9.28 -1.19 -17.11
N LEU A 124 -9.37 -0.56 -15.93
CA LEU A 124 -10.63 -0.39 -15.21
C LEU A 124 -11.27 0.99 -15.40
N LYS A 125 -10.67 1.88 -16.17
CA LYS A 125 -11.11 3.29 -16.33
C LYS A 125 -12.58 3.46 -16.72
N ASP A 126 -13.12 2.51 -17.49
CA ASP A 126 -14.51 2.55 -17.99
C ASP A 126 -15.38 1.45 -17.34
N THR A 127 -14.93 0.87 -16.21
CA THR A 127 -15.63 -0.19 -15.51
C THR A 127 -16.66 0.43 -14.57
N ASP A 128 -17.94 0.09 -14.74
CA ASP A 128 -18.98 0.53 -13.83
C ASP A 128 -18.75 0.06 -12.39
N GLY A 129 -18.98 0.95 -11.41
CA GLY A 129 -18.71 0.69 -10.00
C GLY A 129 -17.25 0.92 -9.57
N VAL A 130 -16.36 1.34 -10.48
CA VAL A 130 -14.99 1.72 -10.16
C VAL A 130 -14.83 3.25 -10.29
N GLY A 131 -14.41 3.89 -9.21
CA GLY A 131 -14.11 5.33 -9.19
C GLY A 131 -12.62 5.60 -9.04
N PHE A 132 -12.16 6.71 -9.61
CA PHE A 132 -10.77 7.17 -9.51
C PHE A 132 -10.71 8.58 -8.93
N THR A 133 -9.81 8.76 -7.97
CA THR A 133 -9.49 10.07 -7.40
C THR A 133 -7.99 10.30 -7.49
N TYR A 134 -7.59 11.42 -8.06
CA TYR A 134 -6.19 11.80 -8.21
C TYR A 134 -5.89 12.98 -7.29
N PHE A 135 -4.80 12.85 -6.54
CA PHE A 135 -4.26 13.92 -5.70
C PHE A 135 -3.09 14.60 -6.40
N SER A 136 -2.97 15.89 -6.21
CA SER A 136 -1.86 16.72 -6.67
C SER A 136 -0.87 16.99 -5.53
N SER A 137 0.25 17.62 -5.86
CA SER A 137 1.21 18.09 -4.85
C SER A 137 0.62 19.10 -3.86
N GLU A 138 -0.46 19.78 -4.23
CA GLU A 138 -1.15 20.74 -3.36
C GLU A 138 -1.97 20.05 -2.26
N ASP A 139 -2.41 18.81 -2.51
CA ASP A 139 -3.18 18.00 -1.55
C ASP A 139 -2.29 17.34 -0.48
N VAL A 140 -0.97 17.39 -0.67
CA VAL A 140 -0.01 16.71 0.21
C VAL A 140 0.18 17.51 1.50
N VAL A 141 -0.28 16.96 2.62
CA VAL A 141 -0.04 17.50 3.95
C VAL A 141 1.26 16.92 4.49
N ARG A 142 2.27 17.78 4.64
CA ARG A 142 3.59 17.38 5.18
C ARG A 142 4.11 18.47 6.13
N HIS A 143 4.99 18.07 7.04
CA HIS A 143 5.71 19.03 7.88
C HIS A 143 6.47 20.04 7.00
N PRO A 144 6.41 21.37 7.28
CA PRO A 144 7.03 22.40 6.42
C PRO A 144 8.52 22.17 6.14
N LEU A 145 9.26 21.62 7.09
CA LEU A 145 10.68 21.29 6.90
C LEU A 145 10.86 20.12 5.91
N VAL A 146 9.98 19.13 5.94
CA VAL A 146 10.04 18.00 4.99
C VAL A 146 9.86 18.48 3.57
N LYS A 147 8.94 19.41 3.34
CA LYS A 147 8.75 20.05 2.03
C LYS A 147 10.04 20.71 1.55
N LYS A 148 10.68 21.51 2.39
CA LYS A 148 11.96 22.18 2.06
C LYS A 148 13.08 21.18 1.76
N ILE A 149 13.14 20.08 2.48
CA ILE A 149 14.13 19.01 2.22
C ILE A 149 13.92 18.40 0.84
N ILE A 150 12.69 18.05 0.51
CA ILE A 150 12.36 17.46 -0.81
C ILE A 150 12.69 18.42 -1.95
N ASP A 151 12.35 19.70 -1.80
CA ASP A 151 12.64 20.73 -2.80
C ASP A 151 14.17 20.91 -2.98
N ALA A 152 14.96 20.82 -1.90
CA ALA A 152 16.41 20.92 -1.97
C ALA A 152 17.04 19.72 -2.71
N TYR A 153 16.56 18.49 -2.46
CA TYR A 153 17.03 17.30 -3.19
C TYR A 153 16.67 17.36 -4.68
N ARG A 154 15.44 17.72 -5.02
CA ARG A 154 15.03 17.89 -6.44
C ARG A 154 15.93 18.89 -7.17
N TYR A 155 16.23 20.02 -6.55
CA TYR A 155 17.12 21.02 -7.14
C TYR A 155 18.56 20.52 -7.35
N SER A 156 19.04 19.62 -6.46
CA SER A 156 20.35 19.00 -6.63
C SER A 156 20.39 18.02 -7.81
N GLU A 157 19.37 17.18 -7.94
CA GLU A 157 19.23 16.19 -9.02
C GLU A 157 19.14 16.86 -10.40
N GLU A 158 18.35 17.94 -10.53
CA GLU A 158 18.24 18.72 -11.78
C GLU A 158 19.57 19.35 -12.22
N LYS A 159 20.49 19.62 -11.27
CA LYS A 159 21.83 20.13 -11.58
C LYS A 159 22.83 19.06 -12.00
N GLU A 160 22.65 17.83 -11.55
CA GLU A 160 23.51 16.71 -11.91
C GLU A 160 23.19 16.17 -13.30
N ASP A 161 21.95 16.35 -13.78
CA ASP A 161 21.46 15.94 -15.10
C ASP A 161 21.70 17.01 -16.19
N SER A 162 22.24 18.19 -15.84
CA SER A 162 22.52 19.32 -16.75
C SER A 162 23.99 19.47 -17.07
#